data_5d1f51d6363ca2718cd85611139afff0
#
_entry.id   5d1f51d6363ca2718cd85611139afff0
#
_cell.length_a   1.000
_cell.length_b   1.000
_cell.length_c   1.000
_cell.angle_alpha   90.00
_cell.angle_beta   90.00
_cell.angle_gamma   90.00
#
_symmetry.space_group_name_H-M   'P 1'
#
loop_
_entity.id
_entity.type
_entity.pdbx_description
1 polymer ?
#
loop_
_entity_poly.entity_id
_entity_poly.type
_entity_poly.pdbx_seq_one_letter_code
_entity_poly.pdbx_strand_id
1 'polypeptide(L)'
;MSSPLQIQRIDARRDDVAAALDALRAKLSPSGNVVSEAGRRRTLEVFGEALSPIQVVERICADVRKDGLAAVLDYSRKLDRAELTADTIRVSPAELAAAHA
;
A
#
# COMPACT_ATOMS: atom_id res chain seq x y z
N MET A 1 -22.69 15.03 3.06
CA MET A 1 -22.40 15.66 1.74
C MET A 1 -21.20 14.98 1.11
N SER A 2 -21.35 14.50 -0.10
CA SER A 2 -20.23 13.96 -0.85
C SER A 2 -19.40 15.11 -1.43
N SER A 3 -18.08 15.04 -1.28
CA SER A 3 -17.18 15.97 -1.96
C SER A 3 -17.25 15.75 -3.46
N PRO A 4 -17.17 16.81 -4.29
CA PRO A 4 -17.08 16.62 -5.73
C PRO A 4 -15.86 15.81 -6.10
N LEU A 5 -16.02 14.91 -7.04
CA LEU A 5 -14.93 14.09 -7.55
C LEU A 5 -13.89 14.99 -8.22
N GLN A 6 -12.67 15.01 -7.68
CA GLN A 6 -11.57 15.77 -8.25
C GLN A 6 -10.74 14.89 -9.17
N ILE A 7 -10.93 15.11 -10.47
CA ILE A 7 -10.14 14.40 -11.49
C ILE A 7 -9.23 15.43 -12.15
N GLN A 8 -7.94 15.13 -12.23
CA GLN A 8 -7.00 15.96 -12.98
C GLN A 8 -7.36 15.91 -14.46
N ARG A 9 -7.50 17.10 -15.07
CA ARG A 9 -7.77 17.25 -16.49
C ARG A 9 -6.57 17.84 -17.18
N ILE A 10 -6.25 17.33 -18.35
CA ILE A 10 -5.19 17.84 -19.22
C ILE A 10 -5.86 18.29 -20.52
N ASP A 11 -5.82 19.60 -20.79
CA ASP A 11 -6.41 20.18 -21.98
C ASP A 11 -5.30 20.46 -23.01
N ALA A 12 -5.30 19.74 -24.10
CA ALA A 12 -4.30 19.87 -25.17
C ALA A 12 -4.24 21.26 -25.80
N ARG A 13 -5.27 22.08 -25.63
CA ARG A 13 -5.32 23.45 -26.16
C ARG A 13 -4.64 24.45 -25.22
N ARG A 14 -4.54 24.17 -23.92
CA ARG A 14 -4.06 25.09 -22.88
C ARG A 14 -2.79 24.60 -22.21
N ASP A 15 -2.62 23.30 -22.12
CA ASP A 15 -1.59 22.69 -21.32
C ASP A 15 -0.47 22.14 -22.18
N ASP A 16 0.73 22.08 -21.64
CA ASP A 16 1.81 21.28 -22.20
C ASP A 16 1.52 19.82 -21.90
N VAL A 17 0.92 19.13 -22.87
CA VAL A 17 0.49 17.73 -22.70
C VAL A 17 1.64 16.81 -22.39
N ALA A 18 2.79 16.99 -23.04
CA ALA A 18 3.96 16.13 -22.80
C ALA A 18 4.45 16.25 -21.35
N ALA A 19 4.61 17.47 -20.86
CA ALA A 19 5.05 17.71 -19.49
C ALA A 19 4.02 17.21 -18.46
N ALA A 20 2.72 17.42 -18.71
CA ALA A 20 1.64 16.96 -17.83
C ALA A 20 1.57 15.43 -17.75
N LEU A 21 1.72 14.75 -18.88
CA LEU A 21 1.75 13.28 -18.93
C LEU A 21 2.99 12.71 -18.26
N ASP A 22 4.15 13.33 -18.44
CA ASP A 22 5.38 12.89 -17.79
C ASP A 22 5.30 13.05 -16.27
N ALA A 23 4.72 14.16 -15.77
CA ALA A 23 4.48 14.36 -14.36
C ALA A 23 3.53 13.30 -13.79
N LEU A 24 2.46 12.97 -14.52
CA LEU A 24 1.50 11.95 -14.11
C LEU A 24 2.15 10.55 -14.09
N ARG A 25 2.93 10.21 -15.09
CA ARG A 25 3.67 8.94 -15.15
C ARG A 25 4.66 8.82 -13.98
N ALA A 26 5.35 9.89 -13.63
CA ALA A 26 6.26 9.92 -12.49
C ALA A 26 5.54 9.61 -11.17
N LYS A 27 4.34 10.18 -10.99
CA LYS A 27 3.51 9.90 -9.80
C LYS A 27 3.02 8.45 -9.73
N LEU A 28 2.74 7.85 -10.86
CA LEU A 28 2.23 6.48 -10.95
C LEU A 28 3.34 5.43 -11.05
N SER A 29 4.59 5.85 -11.19
CA SER A 29 5.72 4.92 -11.29
C SER A 29 5.92 4.17 -9.97
N PRO A 30 6.15 2.84 -10.03
CA PRO A 30 6.49 2.06 -8.82
C PRO A 30 7.77 2.53 -8.13
N SER A 31 8.68 3.17 -8.87
CA SER A 31 9.90 3.75 -8.31
C SER A 31 9.71 5.16 -7.77
N GLY A 32 8.54 5.75 -7.96
CA GLY A 32 8.20 7.06 -7.42
C GLY A 32 7.98 7.01 -5.91
N ASN A 33 8.67 7.89 -5.19
CA ASN A 33 8.53 8.03 -3.73
C ASN A 33 7.42 9.02 -3.36
N VAL A 34 6.29 8.93 -4.03
CA VAL A 34 5.16 9.82 -3.73
C VAL A 34 4.38 9.25 -2.56
N VAL A 35 4.39 9.97 -1.45
CA VAL A 35 3.68 9.60 -0.24
C VAL A 35 2.57 10.62 0.02
N SER A 36 1.34 10.14 0.15
CA SER A 36 0.23 10.98 0.59
C SER A 36 0.37 11.33 2.08
N GLU A 37 -0.28 12.40 2.51
CA GLU A 37 -0.28 12.79 3.93
C GLU A 37 -0.87 11.68 4.81
N ALA A 38 -1.94 11.02 4.36
CA ALA A 38 -2.52 9.88 5.05
C ALA A 38 -1.55 8.70 5.14
N GLY A 39 -0.84 8.40 4.07
CA GLY A 39 0.19 7.35 4.03
C GLY A 39 1.34 7.65 4.98
N ARG A 40 1.78 8.90 5.06
CA ARG A 40 2.82 9.34 5.98
C ARG A 40 2.40 9.15 7.44
N ARG A 41 1.18 9.53 7.80
CA ARG A 41 0.65 9.31 9.15
C ARG A 41 0.62 7.84 9.50
N ARG A 42 0.17 7.02 8.58
CA ARG A 42 0.08 5.57 8.79
C ARG A 42 1.44 4.93 9.01
N THR A 43 2.47 5.33 8.27
CA THR A 43 3.82 4.84 8.50
C THR A 43 4.38 5.28 9.84
N LEU A 44 4.09 6.50 10.27
CA LEU A 44 4.45 6.97 11.62
C LEU A 44 3.80 6.13 12.72
N GLU A 45 2.53 5.79 12.57
CA GLU A 45 1.80 4.96 13.55
C GLU A 45 2.35 3.53 13.62
N VAL A 46 2.63 2.92 12.47
CA VAL A 46 3.03 1.52 12.39
C VAL A 46 4.52 1.32 12.66
N PHE A 47 5.37 2.18 12.11
CA PHE A 47 6.83 2.01 12.15
C PHE A 47 7.55 2.98 13.08
N GLY A 48 6.86 3.98 13.61
CA GLY A 48 7.45 5.00 14.46
C GLY A 48 8.19 6.10 13.71
N GLU A 49 8.25 6.02 12.39
CA GLU A 49 8.88 7.00 11.51
C GLU A 49 8.20 7.09 10.16
N ALA A 50 8.32 8.23 9.49
CA ALA A 50 7.76 8.42 8.16
C ALA A 50 8.65 7.73 7.13
N LEU A 51 8.14 6.67 6.50
CA LEU A 51 8.85 5.89 5.51
C LEU A 51 8.25 6.06 4.11
N SER A 52 9.10 6.04 3.09
CA SER A 52 8.66 5.93 1.70
C SER A 52 8.12 4.51 1.42
N PRO A 53 7.33 4.31 0.35
CA PRO A 53 6.84 2.98 0.01
C PRO A 53 7.93 1.93 -0.12
N ILE A 54 9.06 2.26 -0.72
CA ILE A 54 10.21 1.35 -0.85
C ILE A 54 10.79 1.01 0.53
N GLN A 55 10.94 1.99 1.39
CA GLN A 55 11.45 1.78 2.76
C GLN A 55 10.51 0.91 3.59
N VAL A 56 9.20 1.06 3.41
CA VAL A 56 8.20 0.20 4.06
C VAL A 56 8.39 -1.25 3.66
N VAL A 57 8.51 -1.52 2.36
CA VAL A 57 8.75 -2.89 1.86
C VAL A 57 10.05 -3.47 2.37
N GLU A 58 11.12 -2.70 2.34
CA GLU A 58 12.43 -3.12 2.87
C GLU A 58 12.35 -3.46 4.35
N ARG A 59 11.65 -2.64 5.14
CA ARG A 59 11.47 -2.87 6.57
C ARG A 59 10.67 -4.13 6.85
N ILE A 60 9.56 -4.33 6.16
CA ILE A 60 8.73 -5.53 6.31
C ILE A 60 9.53 -6.77 5.94
N CYS A 61 10.22 -6.76 4.82
CA CYS A 61 11.03 -7.89 4.38
C CYS A 61 12.15 -8.22 5.38
N ALA A 62 12.82 -7.20 5.93
CA ALA A 62 13.85 -7.39 6.93
C ALA A 62 13.29 -8.03 8.21
N ASP A 63 12.15 -7.56 8.69
CA ASP A 63 11.52 -8.09 9.89
C ASP A 63 11.04 -9.53 9.70
N VAL A 64 10.46 -9.85 8.54
CA VAL A 64 10.04 -11.24 8.23
C VAL A 64 11.24 -12.16 8.11
N ARG A 65 12.33 -11.67 7.54
CA ARG A 65 13.58 -12.46 7.46
C ARG A 65 14.16 -12.78 8.83
N LYS A 66 14.03 -11.83 9.75
CA LYS A 66 14.53 -11.96 11.13
C LYS A 66 13.60 -12.80 12.01
N ASP A 67 12.31 -12.48 12.02
CA ASP A 67 11.33 -13.00 12.97
C ASP A 67 10.34 -14.01 12.36
N GLY A 68 10.36 -14.20 11.05
CA GLY A 68 9.55 -15.18 10.35
C GLY A 68 8.04 -14.93 10.49
N LEU A 69 7.30 -16.00 10.76
CA LEU A 69 5.84 -15.95 10.87
C LEU A 69 5.34 -14.96 11.91
N ALA A 70 6.05 -14.79 13.02
CA ALA A 70 5.67 -13.83 14.06
C ALA A 70 5.57 -12.41 13.51
N ALA A 71 6.52 -12.01 12.64
CA ALA A 71 6.49 -10.71 11.99
C ALA A 71 5.29 -10.59 11.01
N VAL A 72 5.00 -11.63 10.25
CA VAL A 72 3.85 -11.66 9.32
C VAL A 72 2.54 -11.46 10.09
N LEU A 73 2.35 -12.17 11.18
CA LEU A 73 1.15 -12.07 12.01
C LEU A 73 1.01 -10.68 12.65
N ASP A 74 2.13 -10.11 13.10
CA ASP A 74 2.15 -8.78 13.69
C ASP A 74 1.77 -7.70 12.66
N TYR A 75 2.33 -7.76 11.46
CA TYR A 75 1.99 -6.83 10.39
C TYR A 75 0.55 -7.01 9.89
N SER A 76 0.05 -8.23 9.83
CA SER A 76 -1.36 -8.50 9.50
C SER A 76 -2.30 -7.79 10.47
N ARG A 77 -1.98 -7.84 11.76
CA ARG A 77 -2.76 -7.14 12.77
C ARG A 77 -2.65 -5.62 12.65
N LYS A 78 -1.45 -5.09 12.47
CA LYS A 78 -1.20 -3.64 12.40
C LYS A 78 -1.69 -2.99 11.12
N LEU A 79 -1.48 -3.64 9.98
CA LEU A 79 -1.79 -3.07 8.67
C LEU A 79 -3.20 -3.43 8.19
N ASP A 80 -3.61 -4.67 8.38
CA ASP A 80 -4.89 -5.19 7.87
C ASP A 80 -5.94 -5.33 8.97
N ARG A 81 -5.56 -5.11 10.22
CA ARG A 81 -6.41 -5.33 11.40
C ARG A 81 -6.98 -6.75 11.44
N ALA A 82 -6.22 -7.71 10.94
CA ALA A 82 -6.61 -9.11 10.88
C ALA A 82 -5.96 -9.89 12.01
N GLU A 83 -6.77 -10.57 12.80
CA GLU A 83 -6.32 -11.47 13.86
C GLU A 83 -6.07 -12.86 13.26
N LEU A 84 -4.86 -13.05 12.74
CA LEU A 84 -4.45 -14.32 12.14
C LEU A 84 -3.55 -15.10 13.09
N THR A 85 -3.64 -16.43 13.01
CA THR A 85 -2.75 -17.36 13.71
C THR A 85 -2.04 -18.26 12.71
N ALA A 86 -1.10 -19.07 13.18
CA ALA A 86 -0.42 -20.04 12.34
C ALA A 86 -1.39 -21.02 11.68
N ASP A 87 -2.52 -21.30 12.35
CA ASP A 87 -3.55 -22.21 11.82
C ASP A 87 -4.52 -21.53 10.85
N THR A 88 -4.80 -20.25 11.05
CA THR A 88 -5.83 -19.52 10.25
C THR A 88 -5.25 -18.73 9.09
N ILE A 89 -3.93 -18.54 9.01
CA ILE A 89 -3.30 -17.78 7.94
C ILE A 89 -3.46 -18.45 6.57
N ARG A 90 -3.59 -19.78 6.56
CA ARG A 90 -3.79 -20.54 5.31
C ARG A 90 -5.26 -20.69 5.02
N VAL A 91 -5.66 -20.35 3.80
CA VAL A 91 -7.02 -20.57 3.31
C VAL A 91 -7.26 -22.07 3.19
N SER A 92 -8.36 -22.57 3.75
CA SER A 92 -8.71 -23.98 3.72
C SER A 92 -9.20 -24.43 2.33
N PRO A 93 -9.08 -25.73 1.99
CA PRO A 93 -9.65 -26.25 0.74
C PRO A 93 -11.17 -25.99 0.62
N ALA A 94 -11.90 -26.04 1.72
CA ALA A 94 -13.33 -25.76 1.74
C ALA A 94 -13.63 -24.30 1.40
N GLU A 95 -12.86 -23.36 1.94
CA GLU A 95 -12.99 -21.93 1.61
C GLU A 95 -12.66 -21.65 0.15
N LEU A 96 -11.63 -22.31 -0.40
CA LEU A 96 -11.28 -22.19 -1.80
C LEU A 96 -12.39 -22.72 -2.71
N ALA A 97 -12.95 -23.86 -2.38
CA ALA A 97 -14.06 -24.44 -3.13
C ALA A 97 -15.31 -23.54 -3.12
N ALA A 98 -15.64 -22.98 -1.96
CA ALA A 98 -16.75 -22.03 -1.82
C ALA A 98 -16.55 -20.76 -2.65
N ALA A 99 -15.35 -20.22 -2.69
CA ALA A 99 -15.03 -19.05 -3.48
C ALA A 99 -15.08 -19.31 -4.99
N HIS A 100 -14.79 -20.54 -5.40
CA HIS A 100 -14.80 -20.94 -6.82
C HIS A 100 -16.21 -21.25 -7.35
N ALA A 101 -17.14 -21.54 -6.48
CA ALA A 101 -18.51 -21.90 -6.87
C ALA A 101 -19.29 -20.74 -7.55
#